data_b7d28329865abe8494a2f263c87077ff
#
_entry.id   b7d28329865abe8494a2f263c87077ff
#
_cell.length_a   1.000
_cell.length_b   1.000
_cell.length_c   1.000
_cell.angle_alpha   90.00
_cell.angle_beta   90.00
_cell.angle_gamma   90.00
#
_symmetry.space_group_name_H-M   'P 1'
#
loop_
_entity.id
_entity.type
_entity.pdbx_description
1 polymer ?
#
loop_
_entity_poly.entity_id
_entity_poly.type
_entity_poly.pdbx_seq_one_letter_code
_entity_poly.pdbx_strand_id
1 'polypeptide(L)'
;TIPVWILFFASMLKIEKTNIFQISGVILSLTGVLFIITKADIKLIKELGFNKGDLSMVIGMLSWAIYSALLRKKIHPISQLATLEIIIICGFIFLTPIYFIEMSLGNKIVLELPFILTLSYVVLFPGIFAFLFWIKGIDIIGANRSGVFLHLMTIFGALMAIVILGEKFMFYHFLGAIFIIAGITLSNKVKKNA
;
A
#
# COMPACT_ATOMS: atom_id res chain seq x y z
N THR A 1 -7.49 -1.35 -2.96
CA THR A 1 -7.52 -1.55 -4.43
C THR A 1 -6.14 -1.47 -5.09
N ILE A 2 -5.08 -0.96 -4.40
CA ILE A 2 -3.71 -0.83 -4.93
C ILE A 2 -3.19 -2.11 -5.62
N PRO A 3 -3.33 -3.33 -5.06
CA PRO A 3 -2.83 -4.54 -5.72
C PRO A 3 -3.41 -4.79 -7.11
N VAL A 4 -4.67 -4.42 -7.32
CA VAL A 4 -5.34 -4.52 -8.65
C VAL A 4 -4.63 -3.62 -9.67
N TRP A 5 -4.30 -2.38 -9.26
CA TRP A 5 -3.61 -1.42 -10.11
C TRP A 5 -2.15 -1.80 -10.36
N ILE A 6 -1.47 -2.42 -9.39
CA ILE A 6 -0.11 -2.96 -9.60
C ILE A 6 -0.14 -4.05 -10.68
N LEU A 7 -1.07 -5.01 -10.59
CA LEU A 7 -1.26 -6.05 -11.62
C LEU A 7 -1.54 -5.44 -13.00
N PHE A 8 -2.43 -4.45 -13.04
CA PHE A 8 -2.81 -3.76 -14.27
C PHE A 8 -1.59 -3.07 -14.92
N PHE A 9 -0.89 -2.21 -14.18
CA PHE A 9 0.26 -1.48 -14.73
C PHE A 9 1.46 -2.38 -15.04
N ALA A 10 1.75 -3.38 -14.22
CA ALA A 10 2.82 -4.33 -14.49
C ALA A 10 2.57 -5.12 -15.79
N SER A 11 1.32 -5.49 -16.04
CA SER A 11 0.92 -6.15 -17.28
C SER A 11 0.90 -5.19 -18.48
N MET A 12 0.28 -4.03 -18.35
CA MET A 12 0.16 -3.01 -19.40
C MET A 12 1.54 -2.53 -19.88
N LEU A 13 2.47 -2.31 -18.97
CA LEU A 13 3.84 -1.90 -19.26
C LEU A 13 4.74 -3.08 -19.67
N LYS A 14 4.18 -4.29 -19.78
CA LYS A 14 4.90 -5.52 -20.15
C LYS A 14 6.11 -5.82 -19.24
N ILE A 15 6.04 -5.43 -17.98
CA ILE A 15 7.11 -5.62 -16.99
C ILE A 15 7.03 -7.01 -16.38
N GLU A 16 5.81 -7.46 -16.03
CA GLU A 16 5.54 -8.80 -15.51
C GLU A 16 4.34 -9.42 -16.20
N LYS A 17 4.43 -10.72 -16.48
CA LYS A 17 3.27 -11.48 -16.97
C LYS A 17 2.36 -11.80 -15.78
N THR A 18 1.12 -11.43 -15.90
CA THR A 18 0.10 -11.76 -14.91
C THR A 18 -0.50 -13.13 -15.21
N ASN A 19 -0.69 -13.95 -14.19
CA ASN A 19 -1.33 -15.25 -14.31
C ASN A 19 -2.69 -15.28 -13.60
N ILE A 20 -3.51 -16.29 -13.92
CA ILE A 20 -4.88 -16.41 -13.37
C ILE A 20 -4.88 -16.54 -11.83
N PHE A 21 -3.87 -17.19 -11.23
CA PHE A 21 -3.77 -17.34 -9.80
C PHE A 21 -3.53 -16.01 -9.10
N GLN A 22 -2.75 -15.11 -9.72
CA GLN A 22 -2.53 -13.75 -9.22
C GLN A 22 -3.81 -12.93 -9.25
N ILE A 23 -4.54 -12.97 -10.37
CA ILE A 23 -5.82 -12.26 -10.51
C ILE A 23 -6.83 -12.77 -9.49
N SER A 24 -7.05 -14.08 -9.45
CA SER A 24 -8.00 -14.70 -8.52
C SER A 24 -7.61 -14.46 -7.07
N GLY A 25 -6.31 -14.51 -6.75
CA GLY A 25 -5.80 -14.26 -5.41
C GLY A 25 -6.02 -12.80 -4.97
N VAL A 26 -5.78 -11.83 -5.87
CA VAL A 26 -6.05 -10.42 -5.57
C VAL A 26 -7.55 -10.15 -5.41
N ILE A 27 -8.41 -10.74 -6.24
CA ILE A 27 -9.87 -10.60 -6.10
C ILE A 27 -10.33 -11.22 -4.78
N LEU A 28 -9.87 -12.42 -4.44
CA LEU A 28 -10.22 -13.09 -3.20
C LEU A 28 -9.77 -12.28 -1.97
N SER A 29 -8.54 -11.77 -1.97
CA SER A 29 -8.04 -10.96 -0.87
C SER A 29 -8.75 -9.60 -0.78
N LEU A 30 -9.10 -8.98 -1.91
CA LEU A 30 -9.89 -7.75 -1.93
C LEU A 30 -11.30 -7.97 -1.35
N THR A 31 -11.92 -9.11 -1.63
CA THR A 31 -13.19 -9.49 -0.99
C THR A 31 -13.04 -9.53 0.54
N GLY A 32 -11.96 -10.12 1.05
CA GLY A 32 -11.69 -10.13 2.49
C GLY A 32 -11.49 -8.73 3.08
N VAL A 33 -10.80 -7.84 2.36
CA VAL A 33 -10.66 -6.42 2.75
C VAL A 33 -12.03 -5.75 2.84
N LEU A 34 -12.89 -5.95 1.84
CA LEU A 34 -14.24 -5.40 1.84
C LEU A 34 -15.07 -5.91 3.01
N PHE A 35 -15.00 -7.21 3.34
CA PHE A 35 -15.68 -7.78 4.52
C PHE A 35 -15.30 -7.06 5.81
N ILE A 36 -14.02 -6.77 6.02
CA ILE A 36 -13.56 -6.08 7.23
C ILE A 36 -14.02 -4.63 7.23
N ILE A 37 -13.80 -3.88 6.13
CA ILE A 37 -14.10 -2.44 6.06
C ILE A 37 -15.61 -2.17 6.17
N THR A 38 -16.42 -2.99 5.53
CA THR A 38 -17.89 -2.83 5.56
C THR A 38 -18.55 -3.49 6.75
N LYS A 39 -17.76 -4.12 7.65
CA LYS A 39 -18.30 -4.90 8.77
C LYS A 39 -19.32 -5.96 8.32
N ALA A 40 -19.17 -6.50 7.13
CA ALA A 40 -20.10 -7.37 6.41
C ALA A 40 -21.51 -6.76 6.19
N ASP A 41 -21.64 -5.43 6.24
CA ASP A 41 -22.90 -4.72 5.93
C ASP A 41 -22.77 -3.97 4.58
N ILE A 42 -23.51 -4.45 3.58
CA ILE A 42 -23.52 -3.85 2.24
C ILE A 42 -24.13 -2.44 2.25
N LYS A 43 -24.96 -2.10 3.25
CA LYS A 43 -25.55 -0.76 3.34
C LYS A 43 -24.47 0.31 3.53
N LEU A 44 -23.40 0.00 4.28
CA LEU A 44 -22.30 0.92 4.48
C LEU A 44 -21.59 1.29 3.17
N ILE A 45 -21.59 0.43 2.16
CA ILE A 45 -21.05 0.76 0.83
C ILE A 45 -21.86 1.84 0.13
N LYS A 46 -23.19 1.85 0.33
CA LYS A 46 -24.10 2.84 -0.29
C LYS A 46 -24.02 4.20 0.40
N GLU A 47 -23.59 4.21 1.66
CA GLU A 47 -23.44 5.43 2.47
C GLU A 47 -22.05 6.10 2.30
N LEU A 48 -21.12 5.43 1.59
CA LEU A 48 -19.83 6.03 1.25
C LEU A 48 -20.02 7.21 0.30
N GLY A 49 -20.07 8.41 0.87
CA GLY A 49 -20.05 9.64 0.11
C GLY A 49 -18.67 9.91 -0.50
N PHE A 50 -18.61 10.19 -1.80
CA PHE A 50 -17.35 10.60 -2.45
C PHE A 50 -17.05 12.07 -2.10
N ASN A 51 -15.84 12.34 -1.66
CA ASN A 51 -15.37 13.68 -1.35
C ASN A 51 -14.11 14.05 -2.16
N LYS A 52 -13.69 15.33 -2.10
CA LYS A 52 -12.49 15.80 -2.84
C LYS A 52 -11.20 15.11 -2.36
N GLY A 53 -11.13 14.70 -1.10
CA GLY A 53 -10.00 13.97 -0.55
C GLY A 53 -9.85 12.59 -1.19
N ASP A 54 -10.97 11.92 -1.51
CA ASP A 54 -10.96 10.61 -2.16
C ASP A 54 -10.30 10.67 -3.54
N LEU A 55 -10.50 11.77 -4.29
CA LEU A 55 -9.84 11.96 -5.58
C LEU A 55 -8.32 12.05 -5.42
N SER A 56 -7.85 12.78 -4.43
CA SER A 56 -6.41 12.88 -4.11
C SER A 56 -5.83 11.51 -3.72
N MET A 57 -6.58 10.73 -2.93
CA MET A 57 -6.19 9.36 -2.56
C MET A 57 -6.12 8.43 -3.77
N VAL A 58 -7.05 8.55 -4.73
CA VAL A 58 -7.00 7.77 -5.99
C VAL A 58 -5.75 8.09 -6.78
N ILE A 59 -5.38 9.38 -6.92
CA ILE A 59 -4.16 9.79 -7.62
C ILE A 59 -2.93 9.20 -6.92
N GLY A 60 -2.85 9.30 -5.59
CA GLY A 60 -1.75 8.73 -4.80
C GLY A 60 -1.65 7.20 -4.98
N MET A 61 -2.78 6.51 -4.96
CA MET A 61 -2.85 5.07 -5.16
C MET A 61 -2.38 4.64 -6.55
N LEU A 62 -2.79 5.34 -7.60
CA LEU A 62 -2.34 5.07 -8.97
C LEU A 62 -0.83 5.34 -9.12
N SER A 63 -0.35 6.44 -8.54
CA SER A 63 1.09 6.79 -8.53
C SER A 63 1.91 5.71 -7.82
N TRP A 64 1.45 5.22 -6.67
CA TRP A 64 2.08 4.12 -5.94
C TRP A 64 2.11 2.82 -6.75
N ALA A 65 1.02 2.51 -7.46
CA ALA A 65 0.93 1.31 -8.27
C ALA A 65 1.88 1.35 -9.47
N ILE A 66 1.96 2.50 -10.17
CA ILE A 66 2.90 2.72 -11.27
C ILE A 66 4.35 2.62 -10.76
N TYR A 67 4.68 3.32 -9.66
CA TYR A 67 5.99 3.25 -9.01
C TYR A 67 6.37 1.81 -8.70
N SER A 68 5.48 1.04 -8.06
CA SER A 68 5.72 -0.35 -7.68
C SER A 68 5.95 -1.25 -8.90
N ALA A 69 5.20 -1.05 -9.98
CA ALA A 69 5.42 -1.77 -11.23
C ALA A 69 6.78 -1.43 -11.85
N LEU A 70 7.14 -0.13 -11.91
CA LEU A 70 8.39 0.33 -12.49
C LEU A 70 9.63 -0.12 -11.69
N LEU A 71 9.53 -0.25 -10.37
CA LEU A 71 10.62 -0.77 -9.53
C LEU A 71 11.11 -2.15 -9.98
N ARG A 72 10.21 -2.98 -10.53
CA ARG A 72 10.58 -4.30 -11.07
C ARG A 72 11.41 -4.20 -12.34
N LYS A 73 11.25 -3.13 -13.13
CA LYS A 73 12.00 -2.88 -14.35
C LYS A 73 13.38 -2.32 -14.00
N LYS A 74 14.32 -3.17 -13.62
CA LYS A 74 15.70 -2.76 -13.39
C LYS A 74 16.32 -2.23 -14.69
N ILE A 75 16.44 -0.92 -14.80
CA ILE A 75 17.10 -0.27 -15.95
C ILE A 75 18.62 -0.23 -15.73
N HIS A 76 19.03 -0.10 -14.46
CA HIS A 76 20.44 -0.08 -14.05
C HIS A 76 20.63 -0.88 -12.74
N PRO A 77 21.81 -1.49 -12.54
CA PRO A 77 22.14 -2.22 -11.33
C PRO A 77 22.48 -1.24 -10.18
N ILE A 78 21.48 -0.52 -9.67
CA ILE A 78 21.63 0.33 -8.48
C ILE A 78 21.19 -0.42 -7.23
N SER A 79 21.82 -0.12 -6.10
CA SER A 79 21.46 -0.72 -4.82
C SER A 79 20.07 -0.26 -4.35
N GLN A 80 19.44 -1.04 -3.47
CA GLN A 80 18.14 -0.67 -2.90
C GLN A 80 18.23 0.64 -2.11
N LEU A 81 19.35 0.87 -1.43
CA LEU A 81 19.61 2.09 -0.67
C LEU A 81 19.71 3.30 -1.62
N ALA A 82 20.50 3.19 -2.70
CA ALA A 82 20.61 4.25 -3.70
C ALA A 82 19.26 4.55 -4.37
N THR A 83 18.43 3.52 -4.61
CA THR A 83 17.06 3.72 -5.11
C THR A 83 16.24 4.55 -4.13
N LEU A 84 16.30 4.24 -2.84
CA LEU A 84 15.59 4.99 -1.80
C LEU A 84 16.10 6.43 -1.70
N GLU A 85 17.42 6.64 -1.73
CA GLU A 85 18.03 7.96 -1.70
C GLU A 85 17.56 8.85 -2.86
N ILE A 86 17.53 8.32 -4.08
CA ILE A 86 17.03 9.04 -5.26
C ILE A 86 15.57 9.44 -5.06
N ILE A 87 14.72 8.54 -4.56
CA ILE A 87 13.31 8.82 -4.31
C ILE A 87 13.14 9.94 -3.27
N ILE A 88 13.92 9.89 -2.19
CA ILE A 88 13.90 10.91 -1.13
C ILE A 88 14.34 12.26 -1.68
N ILE A 89 15.43 12.30 -2.44
CA ILE A 89 15.95 13.55 -3.04
C ILE A 89 14.91 14.14 -4.01
N CYS A 90 14.34 13.33 -4.89
CA CYS A 90 13.29 13.78 -5.79
C CYS A 90 12.06 14.29 -5.01
N GLY A 91 11.61 13.55 -4.02
CA GLY A 91 10.50 13.96 -3.15
C GLY A 91 10.78 15.28 -2.45
N PHE A 92 11.98 15.47 -1.92
CA PHE A 92 12.42 16.72 -1.30
C PHE A 92 12.36 17.89 -2.27
N ILE A 93 12.92 17.73 -3.48
CA ILE A 93 12.93 18.78 -4.51
C ILE A 93 11.49 19.20 -4.89
N PHE A 94 10.58 18.24 -5.09
CA PHE A 94 9.21 18.54 -5.48
C PHE A 94 8.33 19.07 -4.33
N LEU A 95 8.56 18.64 -3.10
CA LEU A 95 7.77 19.07 -1.94
C LEU A 95 8.22 20.40 -1.37
N THR A 96 9.49 20.77 -1.53
CA THR A 96 10.03 22.03 -0.99
C THR A 96 9.29 23.28 -1.48
N PRO A 97 8.98 23.46 -2.78
CA PRO A 97 8.20 24.61 -3.22
C PRO A 97 6.79 24.65 -2.62
N ILE A 98 6.13 23.49 -2.51
CA ILE A 98 4.79 23.37 -1.93
C ILE A 98 4.82 23.78 -0.45
N TYR A 99 5.83 23.34 0.28
CA TYR A 99 6.04 23.71 1.67
C TYR A 99 6.17 25.24 1.85
N PHE A 100 6.95 25.93 0.99
CA PHE A 100 7.07 27.37 1.05
C PHE A 100 5.77 28.11 0.72
N ILE A 101 4.97 27.57 -0.21
CA ILE A 101 3.63 28.12 -0.49
C ILE A 101 2.73 27.97 0.75
N GLU A 102 2.69 26.80 1.38
CA GLU A 102 1.89 26.59 2.59
C GLU A 102 2.32 27.51 3.75
N MET A 103 3.62 27.71 3.94
CA MET A 103 4.12 28.66 4.91
C MET A 103 3.69 30.11 4.61
N SER A 104 3.69 30.50 3.34
CA SER A 104 3.25 31.85 2.93
C SER A 104 1.75 32.08 3.18
N LEU A 105 0.96 31.01 3.22
CA LEU A 105 -0.47 31.02 3.53
C LEU A 105 -0.74 31.06 5.06
N GLY A 106 0.32 31.17 5.89
CA GLY A 106 0.20 31.30 7.34
C GLY A 106 0.20 29.98 8.12
N ASN A 107 0.36 28.85 7.46
CA ASN A 107 0.55 27.56 8.13
C ASN A 107 1.90 27.51 8.82
N LYS A 108 1.92 27.25 10.14
CA LYS A 108 3.16 27.19 10.91
C LYS A 108 3.33 25.78 11.49
N ILE A 109 4.56 25.29 11.43
CA ILE A 109 4.93 24.06 12.13
C ILE A 109 5.28 24.43 13.58
N VAL A 110 4.60 23.81 14.53
CA VAL A 110 4.92 23.94 15.96
C VAL A 110 5.82 22.77 16.35
N LEU A 111 7.06 23.09 16.71
CA LEU A 111 8.09 22.10 17.08
C LEU A 111 7.94 21.73 18.56
N GLU A 112 6.93 20.92 18.88
CA GLU A 112 6.73 20.34 20.21
C GLU A 112 7.26 18.90 20.28
N LEU A 113 7.53 18.41 21.49
CA LEU A 113 8.03 17.07 21.70
C LEU A 113 7.16 15.97 21.05
N PRO A 114 5.81 15.99 21.15
CA PRO A 114 4.97 15.01 20.46
C PRO A 114 5.15 15.02 18.94
N PHE A 115 5.28 16.22 18.34
CA PHE A 115 5.54 16.35 16.90
C PHE A 115 6.88 15.73 16.51
N ILE A 116 7.94 16.03 17.26
CA ILE A 116 9.30 15.50 16.99
C ILE A 116 9.30 13.97 17.11
N LEU A 117 8.67 13.41 18.14
CA LEU A 117 8.58 11.96 18.31
C LEU A 117 7.79 11.30 17.19
N THR A 118 6.64 11.86 16.81
CA THR A 118 5.83 11.36 15.69
C THR A 118 6.59 11.45 14.38
N LEU A 119 7.24 12.58 14.11
CA LEU A 119 8.05 12.76 12.89
C LEU A 119 9.19 11.76 12.85
N SER A 120 9.92 11.57 13.96
CA SER A 120 11.01 10.58 14.05
C SER A 120 10.50 9.16 13.76
N TYR A 121 9.36 8.79 14.33
CA TYR A 121 8.73 7.50 14.05
C TYR A 121 8.38 7.36 12.56
N VAL A 122 7.72 8.36 11.95
CA VAL A 122 7.30 8.33 10.55
C VAL A 122 8.50 8.28 9.60
N VAL A 123 9.57 9.02 9.90
CA VAL A 123 10.79 8.99 9.09
C VAL A 123 11.45 7.61 9.14
N LEU A 124 11.63 7.05 10.33
CA LEU A 124 12.37 5.79 10.49
C LEU A 124 11.56 4.59 10.02
N PHE A 125 10.33 4.40 10.51
CA PHE A 125 9.59 3.16 10.25
C PHE A 125 8.91 3.14 8.88
N PRO A 126 7.92 3.97 8.55
CA PRO A 126 7.34 3.96 7.22
C PRO A 126 8.26 4.58 6.15
N GLY A 127 9.05 5.61 6.50
CA GLY A 127 9.87 6.34 5.53
C GLY A 127 11.13 5.57 5.08
N ILE A 128 11.82 4.90 5.98
CA ILE A 128 13.07 4.19 5.65
C ILE A 128 12.82 2.67 5.62
N PHE A 129 12.48 2.05 6.76
CA PHE A 129 12.42 0.60 6.84
C PHE A 129 11.33 0.00 5.93
N ALA A 130 10.12 0.54 5.95
CA ALA A 130 9.05 -0.01 5.13
C ALA A 130 9.35 0.14 3.63
N PHE A 131 9.92 1.27 3.19
CA PHE A 131 10.34 1.45 1.80
C PHE A 131 11.45 0.50 1.39
N LEU A 132 12.48 0.32 2.22
CA LEU A 132 13.56 -0.64 1.93
C LEU A 132 13.01 -2.08 1.82
N PHE A 133 12.13 -2.48 2.75
CA PHE A 133 11.50 -3.80 2.68
C PHE A 133 10.59 -3.93 1.46
N TRP A 134 9.89 -2.87 1.07
CA TRP A 134 9.07 -2.85 -0.14
C TRP A 134 9.90 -3.02 -1.41
N ILE A 135 10.97 -2.24 -1.56
CA ILE A 135 11.90 -2.33 -2.69
C ILE A 135 12.50 -3.73 -2.76
N LYS A 136 12.96 -4.26 -1.61
CA LYS A 136 13.51 -5.62 -1.51
C LYS A 136 12.48 -6.70 -1.83
N GLY A 137 11.25 -6.55 -1.35
CA GLY A 137 10.14 -7.46 -1.66
C GLY A 137 9.88 -7.55 -3.15
N ILE A 138 9.75 -6.40 -3.82
CA ILE A 138 9.57 -6.35 -5.28
C ILE A 138 10.75 -6.97 -6.01
N ASP A 139 11.96 -6.74 -5.53
CA ASP A 139 13.16 -7.32 -6.13
C ASP A 139 13.16 -8.86 -6.08
N ILE A 140 12.75 -9.44 -4.96
CA ILE A 140 12.79 -10.90 -4.73
C ILE A 140 11.60 -11.62 -5.38
N ILE A 141 10.37 -11.16 -5.13
CA ILE A 141 9.17 -11.90 -5.54
C ILE A 141 8.37 -11.23 -6.67
N GLY A 142 8.75 -10.03 -7.09
CA GLY A 142 8.09 -9.25 -8.13
C GLY A 142 6.99 -8.33 -7.61
N ALA A 143 6.59 -7.36 -8.45
CA ALA A 143 5.60 -6.35 -8.08
C ALA A 143 4.20 -6.96 -7.88
N ASN A 144 3.80 -7.87 -8.78
CA ASN A 144 2.49 -8.52 -8.74
C ASN A 144 2.26 -9.29 -7.44
N ARG A 145 3.29 -10.05 -6.99
CA ARG A 145 3.20 -10.83 -5.76
C ARG A 145 3.34 -9.97 -4.52
N SER A 146 4.25 -8.99 -4.54
CA SER A 146 4.41 -8.04 -3.42
C SER A 146 3.14 -7.25 -3.19
N GLY A 147 2.47 -6.83 -4.26
CA GLY A 147 1.27 -6.01 -4.20
C GLY A 147 0.17 -6.61 -3.33
N VAL A 148 -0.11 -7.91 -3.45
CA VAL A 148 -1.20 -8.54 -2.69
C VAL A 148 -0.97 -8.52 -1.18
N PHE A 149 0.29 -8.47 -0.72
CA PHE A 149 0.62 -8.36 0.71
C PHE A 149 0.15 -7.04 1.35
N LEU A 150 -0.11 -6.00 0.54
CA LEU A 150 -0.70 -4.75 1.06
C LEU A 150 -2.07 -4.97 1.71
N HIS A 151 -2.80 -6.02 1.34
CA HIS A 151 -4.05 -6.35 2.00
C HIS A 151 -3.88 -6.81 3.46
N LEU A 152 -2.67 -7.24 3.87
CA LEU A 152 -2.37 -7.52 5.29
C LEU A 152 -2.48 -6.28 6.18
N MET A 153 -2.30 -5.08 5.62
CA MET A 153 -2.50 -3.84 6.39
C MET A 153 -3.90 -3.76 6.99
N THR A 154 -4.92 -4.32 6.31
CA THR A 154 -6.30 -4.36 6.84
C THR A 154 -6.40 -5.30 8.04
N ILE A 155 -5.73 -6.46 8.01
CA ILE A 155 -5.71 -7.39 9.15
C ILE A 155 -4.99 -6.74 10.32
N PHE A 156 -3.79 -6.19 10.10
CA PHE A 156 -3.01 -5.55 11.17
C PHE A 156 -3.73 -4.32 11.72
N GLY A 157 -4.38 -3.51 10.87
CA GLY A 157 -5.19 -2.37 11.29
C GLY A 157 -6.35 -2.79 12.20
N ALA A 158 -7.09 -3.85 11.81
CA ALA A 158 -8.16 -4.39 12.64
C ALA A 158 -7.65 -4.96 13.97
N LEU A 159 -6.53 -5.68 13.96
CA LEU A 159 -5.91 -6.19 15.19
C LEU A 159 -5.47 -5.05 16.12
N MET A 160 -4.87 -4.00 15.57
CA MET A 160 -4.48 -2.83 16.36
C MET A 160 -5.69 -2.09 16.93
N ALA A 161 -6.78 -1.97 16.17
CA ALA A 161 -8.04 -1.39 16.68
C ALA A 161 -8.61 -2.20 17.86
N ILE A 162 -8.57 -3.53 17.78
CA ILE A 162 -9.03 -4.41 18.86
C ILE A 162 -8.12 -4.26 20.10
N VAL A 163 -6.78 -4.31 19.91
CA VAL A 163 -5.84 -4.33 21.04
C VAL A 163 -5.67 -2.94 21.68
N ILE A 164 -5.60 -1.88 20.88
CA ILE A 164 -5.27 -0.53 21.36
C ILE A 164 -6.53 0.26 21.67
N LEU A 165 -7.56 0.18 20.81
CA LEU A 165 -8.79 0.95 20.96
C LEU A 165 -9.89 0.18 21.71
N GLY A 166 -9.67 -1.09 22.06
CA GLY A 166 -10.63 -1.92 22.77
C GLY A 166 -11.87 -2.31 21.95
N GLU A 167 -11.75 -2.30 20.60
CA GLU A 167 -12.84 -2.73 19.74
C GLU A 167 -13.14 -4.23 19.92
N LYS A 168 -14.40 -4.62 19.76
CA LYS A 168 -14.80 -6.03 19.88
C LYS A 168 -14.39 -6.81 18.64
N PHE A 169 -13.75 -7.97 18.87
CA PHE A 169 -13.51 -8.92 17.79
C PHE A 169 -14.84 -9.49 17.30
N MET A 170 -15.13 -9.32 16.01
CA MET A 170 -16.38 -9.77 15.40
C MET A 170 -16.10 -10.81 14.31
N PHE A 171 -17.10 -11.61 13.96
CA PHE A 171 -16.97 -12.69 12.99
C PHE A 171 -16.49 -12.23 11.60
N TYR A 172 -16.84 -11.01 11.18
CA TYR A 172 -16.37 -10.46 9.92
C TYR A 172 -14.86 -10.23 9.89
N HIS A 173 -14.21 -9.94 11.02
CA HIS A 173 -12.74 -9.85 11.08
C HIS A 173 -12.11 -11.22 10.78
N PHE A 174 -12.66 -12.28 11.35
CA PHE A 174 -12.16 -13.65 11.13
C PHE A 174 -12.33 -14.09 9.67
N LEU A 175 -13.54 -13.96 9.11
CA LEU A 175 -13.79 -14.30 7.71
C LEU A 175 -12.96 -13.47 6.74
N GLY A 176 -12.88 -12.16 6.95
CA GLY A 176 -12.07 -11.28 6.11
C GLY A 176 -10.59 -11.65 6.15
N ALA A 177 -10.05 -11.97 7.33
CA ALA A 177 -8.67 -12.45 7.46
C ALA A 177 -8.43 -13.77 6.71
N ILE A 178 -9.36 -14.72 6.76
CA ILE A 178 -9.27 -15.98 5.99
C ILE A 178 -9.22 -15.68 4.49
N PHE A 179 -10.10 -14.82 3.97
CA PHE A 179 -10.10 -14.48 2.55
C PHE A 179 -8.83 -13.76 2.12
N ILE A 180 -8.29 -12.86 2.96
CA ILE A 180 -7.04 -12.18 2.69
C ILE A 180 -5.89 -13.17 2.63
N ILE A 181 -5.74 -14.05 3.63
CA ILE A 181 -4.65 -15.03 3.69
C ILE A 181 -4.77 -16.04 2.55
N ALA A 182 -5.99 -16.55 2.27
CA ALA A 182 -6.23 -17.45 1.16
C ALA A 182 -5.91 -16.79 -0.20
N GLY A 183 -6.26 -15.52 -0.37
CA GLY A 183 -5.95 -14.75 -1.58
C GLY A 183 -4.46 -14.53 -1.77
N ILE A 184 -3.74 -14.20 -0.69
CA ILE A 184 -2.27 -14.05 -0.72
C ILE A 184 -1.62 -15.39 -1.09
N THR A 185 -2.01 -16.48 -0.46
CA THR A 185 -1.46 -17.80 -0.75
C THR A 185 -1.75 -18.23 -2.19
N LEU A 186 -2.95 -17.98 -2.69
CA LEU A 186 -3.34 -18.26 -4.06
C LEU A 186 -2.53 -17.43 -5.07
N SER A 187 -2.38 -16.13 -4.83
CA SER A 187 -1.60 -15.22 -5.69
C SER A 187 -0.13 -15.62 -5.78
N ASN A 188 0.40 -16.24 -4.72
CA ASN A 188 1.81 -16.67 -4.67
C ASN A 188 2.05 -18.08 -5.22
N LYS A 189 1.01 -18.82 -5.63
CA LYS A 189 1.21 -20.11 -6.30
C LYS A 189 2.03 -19.94 -7.58
N VAL A 190 3.11 -20.70 -7.65
CA VAL A 190 3.91 -20.80 -8.87
C VAL A 190 3.19 -21.76 -9.82
N LYS A 191 2.95 -21.34 -11.06
CA LYS A 191 2.54 -22.26 -12.10
C LYS A 191 3.70 -23.26 -12.27
N LYS A 192 3.53 -24.52 -11.87
CA LYS A 192 4.43 -25.59 -12.32
C LYS A 192 4.29 -25.62 -13.84
N ASN A 193 5.30 -25.12 -14.55
CA ASN A 193 5.40 -25.35 -15.97
C ASN A 193 5.55 -26.89 -16.14
N ALA A 194 4.53 -27.52 -16.71
CA ALA A 194 4.60 -28.86 -17.23
C ALA A 194 5.44 -28.83 -18.50
#